data_f5cb59e8b3cbecb999dc6f609eb72f54
#
_entry.id   f5cb59e8b3cbecb999dc6f609eb72f54
#
_cell.length_a   1.000
_cell.length_b   1.000
_cell.length_c   1.000
_cell.angle_alpha   90.00
_cell.angle_beta   90.00
_cell.angle_gamma   90.00
#
_symmetry.space_group_name_H-M   'P 1'
#
loop_
_entity.id
_entity.type
_entity.pdbx_description
1 polymer ?
#
loop_
_entity_poly.entity_id
_entity_poly.type
_entity_poly.pdbx_seq_one_letter_code
_entity_poly.pdbx_strand_id
1 'polypeptide(L)'
;MTNNQYGAKVYPYEATECKFLLGGIGTGNVSVGTRGNYCDWEIFGQPGKGIHFPYTFFALWAKSKNTQPIVRILESRIQPPYTCSHGFISADLAGLPRFERSSFSAAYPFVNVALEDSKLPLSVELEAFTPFIPLNAKDSGIPGAVIRYKVKNNSGEALEATVASSVANAVGFNGYDLFDNLLVKRPVKNQYLDQDQMKGLLYTSPELAEDDFTNGSIAVMTGEDSVTVKEEWLSGAWWDGIHDFWDDFSEDGRLEFHSEFQGKESKFNDLSDLRIGSLGVCKTIPAYGEAVFEFILTWYFPNRPKYWGGHVCPENRNKKEIEHNYYADFQKNAWDYGVYLYKNLESLEKASRSFTKALYESTLPDYVIEALANNITVL
;
A
#
# COMPACT_ATOMS: atom_id res chain seq x y z
N MET A 1 -13.13 16.43 8.48
CA MET A 1 -14.35 16.15 7.67
C MET A 1 -13.87 15.58 6.37
N THR A 2 -14.27 14.36 6.04
CA THR A 2 -13.97 13.73 4.75
C THR A 2 -14.42 14.67 3.64
N ASN A 3 -13.59 14.83 2.63
CA ASN A 3 -13.93 15.57 1.42
C ASN A 3 -14.97 14.75 0.61
N ASN A 4 -16.22 14.76 1.07
CA ASN A 4 -17.32 14.01 0.46
C ASN A 4 -17.79 14.73 -0.82
N GLN A 5 -16.87 14.85 -1.77
CA GLN A 5 -17.04 15.65 -2.98
C GLN A 5 -18.23 15.21 -3.85
N TYR A 6 -18.70 13.95 -3.69
CA TYR A 6 -19.74 13.36 -4.52
C TYR A 6 -20.97 12.86 -3.72
N GLY A 7 -21.09 13.21 -2.43
CA GLY A 7 -22.18 12.74 -1.60
C GLY A 7 -22.12 11.24 -1.23
N ALA A 8 -20.96 10.60 -1.43
CA ALA A 8 -20.75 9.19 -1.10
C ALA A 8 -21.00 8.91 0.39
N LYS A 9 -21.48 7.71 0.70
CA LYS A 9 -21.72 7.31 2.08
C LYS A 9 -20.44 7.28 2.91
N VAL A 10 -20.51 7.78 4.14
CA VAL A 10 -19.39 7.79 5.08
C VAL A 10 -19.57 6.66 6.08
N TYR A 11 -18.51 5.87 6.27
CA TYR A 11 -18.45 4.75 7.19
C TYR A 11 -17.47 5.05 8.33
N PRO A 12 -17.83 4.74 9.59
CA PRO A 12 -16.93 4.88 10.72
C PRO A 12 -15.88 3.75 10.74
N TYR A 13 -14.80 3.92 11.50
CA TYR A 13 -13.72 2.94 11.61
C TYR A 13 -14.16 1.61 12.25
N GLU A 14 -15.29 1.57 12.95
CA GLU A 14 -15.88 0.34 13.48
C GLU A 14 -16.48 -0.56 12.41
N ALA A 15 -16.71 -0.05 11.18
CA ALA A 15 -17.19 -0.83 10.05
C ALA A 15 -16.05 -1.65 9.42
N THR A 16 -15.47 -2.59 10.17
CA THR A 16 -14.23 -3.33 9.86
C THR A 16 -14.29 -4.12 8.55
N GLU A 17 -15.48 -4.52 8.11
CA GLU A 17 -15.67 -5.28 6.87
C GLU A 17 -15.81 -4.38 5.62
N CYS A 18 -15.92 -3.06 5.80
CA CYS A 18 -15.98 -2.14 4.70
C CYS A 18 -14.56 -1.85 4.18
N LYS A 19 -14.32 -2.16 2.91
CA LYS A 19 -13.02 -2.04 2.25
C LYS A 19 -13.19 -1.52 0.83
N PHE A 20 -12.16 -0.89 0.30
CA PHE A 20 -12.11 -0.43 -1.09
C PHE A 20 -10.94 -1.06 -1.83
N LEU A 21 -11.20 -1.60 -3.02
CA LEU A 21 -10.21 -2.28 -3.84
C LEU A 21 -9.42 -1.27 -4.69
N LEU A 22 -8.11 -1.24 -4.53
CA LEU A 22 -7.18 -0.53 -5.38
C LEU A 22 -6.53 -1.54 -6.33
N GLY A 23 -6.62 -1.28 -7.62
CA GLY A 23 -6.08 -2.14 -8.68
C GLY A 23 -6.88 -1.98 -9.96
N GLY A 24 -6.23 -2.13 -11.10
CA GLY A 24 -6.88 -2.03 -12.40
C GLY A 24 -7.63 -3.30 -12.80
N ILE A 25 -8.41 -3.22 -13.87
CA ILE A 25 -9.17 -4.35 -14.39
C ILE A 25 -8.26 -5.54 -14.70
N GLY A 26 -8.52 -6.67 -14.06
CA GLY A 26 -7.80 -7.93 -14.28
C GLY A 26 -6.35 -7.94 -13.76
N THR A 27 -5.98 -7.03 -12.86
CA THR A 27 -4.59 -6.93 -12.35
C THR A 27 -4.41 -7.47 -10.94
N GLY A 28 -5.50 -7.89 -10.30
CA GLY A 28 -5.54 -8.06 -8.86
C GLY A 28 -5.69 -6.73 -8.13
N ASN A 29 -5.71 -6.77 -6.81
CA ASN A 29 -5.99 -5.58 -6.00
C ASN A 29 -5.33 -5.64 -4.62
N VAL A 30 -5.27 -4.46 -3.98
CA VAL A 30 -4.98 -4.26 -2.57
C VAL A 30 -6.16 -3.51 -1.96
N SER A 31 -6.68 -3.94 -0.83
CA SER A 31 -7.80 -3.27 -0.17
C SER A 31 -7.34 -2.20 0.81
N VAL A 32 -8.02 -1.05 0.80
CA VAL A 32 -7.94 -0.05 1.87
C VAL A 32 -9.13 -0.23 2.79
N GLY A 33 -8.88 -0.48 4.07
CA GLY A 33 -9.92 -0.62 5.10
C GLY A 33 -10.33 0.72 5.70
N THR A 34 -11.42 0.71 6.48
CA THR A 34 -11.96 1.91 7.15
C THR A 34 -10.99 2.57 8.12
N ARG A 35 -10.00 1.84 8.61
CA ARG A 35 -8.93 2.36 9.48
C ARG A 35 -7.81 3.07 8.72
N GLY A 36 -7.76 2.97 7.38
CA GLY A 36 -6.64 3.40 6.55
C GLY A 36 -5.57 2.33 6.37
N ASN A 37 -5.81 1.11 6.83
CA ASN A 37 -4.90 -0.03 6.69
C ASN A 37 -4.99 -0.66 5.30
N TYR A 38 -3.88 -1.25 4.86
CA TYR A 38 -3.79 -2.02 3.62
C TYR A 38 -3.91 -3.52 3.93
N CYS A 39 -4.81 -4.21 3.23
CA CYS A 39 -5.10 -5.63 3.45
C CYS A 39 -5.59 -6.31 2.17
N ASP A 40 -5.86 -7.61 2.24
CA ASP A 40 -6.35 -8.41 1.11
C ASP A 40 -5.48 -8.19 -0.15
N TRP A 41 -4.23 -8.60 -0.07
CA TRP A 41 -3.27 -8.48 -1.17
C TRP A 41 -3.49 -9.58 -2.22
N GLU A 42 -4.43 -9.34 -3.13
CA GLU A 42 -4.83 -10.27 -4.18
C GLU A 42 -4.09 -10.00 -5.50
N ILE A 43 -2.77 -9.92 -5.44
CA ILE A 43 -1.94 -9.49 -6.56
C ILE A 43 -1.25 -10.64 -7.32
N PHE A 44 -1.38 -11.89 -6.85
CA PHE A 44 -0.71 -13.05 -7.44
C PHE A 44 -1.57 -13.84 -8.42
N GLY A 45 -2.55 -13.21 -9.08
CA GLY A 45 -3.43 -13.84 -10.05
C GLY A 45 -4.39 -14.90 -9.47
N GLN A 46 -4.63 -14.87 -8.18
CA GLN A 46 -5.56 -15.75 -7.47
C GLN A 46 -6.26 -15.01 -6.33
N PRO A 47 -7.46 -15.47 -5.89
CA PRO A 47 -8.12 -14.91 -4.72
C PRO A 47 -7.25 -14.99 -3.47
N GLY A 48 -7.33 -13.98 -2.64
CA GLY A 48 -6.47 -13.86 -1.46
C GLY A 48 -7.08 -13.00 -0.36
N LYS A 49 -8.40 -13.09 -0.13
CA LYS A 49 -9.01 -12.43 1.03
C LYS A 49 -8.37 -12.92 2.32
N GLY A 50 -7.93 -11.96 3.15
CA GLY A 50 -7.15 -12.23 4.34
C GLY A 50 -5.63 -12.29 4.13
N ILE A 51 -5.12 -12.26 2.88
CA ILE A 51 -3.67 -12.10 2.66
C ILE A 51 -3.27 -10.70 3.15
N HIS A 52 -2.36 -10.67 4.11
CA HIS A 52 -1.76 -9.45 4.63
C HIS A 52 -0.24 -9.52 4.51
N PHE A 53 0.39 -8.39 4.29
CA PHE A 53 1.84 -8.29 4.33
C PHE A 53 2.24 -7.69 5.67
N PRO A 54 2.95 -8.45 6.51
CA PRO A 54 3.39 -7.95 7.80
C PRO A 54 4.28 -6.71 7.62
N TYR A 55 4.25 -5.82 8.60
CA TYR A 55 5.03 -4.58 8.59
C TYR A 55 4.80 -3.68 7.36
N THR A 56 3.62 -3.79 6.74
CA THR A 56 3.24 -3.00 5.57
C THR A 56 2.23 -1.94 5.98
N PHE A 57 2.69 -0.69 6.05
CA PHE A 57 1.94 0.43 6.59
C PHE A 57 2.52 1.77 6.11
N PHE A 58 1.83 2.85 6.46
CA PHE A 58 2.38 4.20 6.38
C PHE A 58 2.49 4.81 7.79
N ALA A 59 3.53 5.62 8.00
CA ALA A 59 3.77 6.34 9.26
C ALA A 59 3.99 7.83 9.01
N LEU A 60 3.59 8.65 9.96
CA LEU A 60 3.84 10.09 10.00
C LEU A 60 4.80 10.40 11.14
N TRP A 61 5.82 11.18 10.85
CA TRP A 61 6.58 11.94 11.81
C TRP A 61 6.36 13.43 11.52
N ALA A 62 6.13 14.23 12.56
CA ALA A 62 5.97 15.67 12.43
C ALA A 62 6.46 16.41 13.67
N LYS A 63 7.18 17.52 13.48
CA LYS A 63 7.77 18.29 14.58
C LYS A 63 7.79 19.78 14.26
N SER A 64 7.42 20.63 15.22
CA SER A 64 7.77 22.04 15.19
C SER A 64 9.09 22.28 15.94
N LYS A 65 9.66 23.47 15.77
CA LYS A 65 10.97 23.82 16.34
C LYS A 65 11.09 23.58 17.85
N ASN A 66 9.99 23.76 18.58
CA ASN A 66 9.98 23.80 20.04
C ASN A 66 9.18 22.66 20.69
N THR A 67 8.78 21.63 19.92
CA THR A 67 7.95 20.53 20.42
C THR A 67 8.66 19.19 20.33
N GLN A 68 8.17 18.23 21.08
CA GLN A 68 8.51 16.82 20.85
C GLN A 68 7.86 16.35 19.53
N PRO A 69 8.48 15.39 18.83
CA PRO A 69 7.92 14.87 17.62
C PRO A 69 6.57 14.17 17.87
N ILE A 70 5.68 14.32 16.91
CA ILE A 70 4.46 13.52 16.79
C ILE A 70 4.78 12.38 15.85
N VAL A 71 4.66 11.15 16.33
CA VAL A 71 4.87 9.96 15.50
C VAL A 71 3.62 9.08 15.57
N ARG A 72 3.06 8.73 14.41
CA ARG A 72 1.84 7.92 14.32
C ARG A 72 1.90 6.97 13.13
N ILE A 73 1.41 5.76 13.32
CA ILE A 73 0.97 4.95 12.18
C ILE A 73 -0.25 5.62 11.56
N LEU A 74 -0.28 5.75 10.24
CA LEU A 74 -1.35 6.41 9.49
C LEU A 74 -2.59 5.54 9.36
N GLU A 75 -3.03 5.05 10.51
CA GLU A 75 -4.24 4.25 10.71
C GLU A 75 -4.96 4.71 11.98
N SER A 76 -6.25 4.46 12.06
CA SER A 76 -6.95 4.53 13.34
C SER A 76 -6.80 3.23 14.14
N ARG A 77 -7.34 3.21 15.35
CA ARG A 77 -7.20 2.10 16.31
C ARG A 77 -7.65 0.76 15.74
N ILE A 78 -6.91 -0.28 16.06
CA ILE A 78 -7.31 -1.66 15.78
C ILE A 78 -8.56 -1.98 16.60
N GLN A 79 -9.56 -2.62 15.95
CA GLN A 79 -10.83 -2.96 16.55
C GLN A 79 -10.93 -4.45 16.90
N PRO A 80 -11.62 -4.82 18.00
CA PRO A 80 -12.00 -6.20 18.24
C PRO A 80 -13.00 -6.70 17.15
N PRO A 81 -13.13 -8.03 16.94
CA PRO A 81 -12.45 -9.09 17.69
C PRO A 81 -11.00 -9.23 17.29
N TYR A 82 -10.13 -9.43 18.28
CA TYR A 82 -8.72 -9.73 18.06
C TYR A 82 -8.60 -11.20 17.68
N THR A 83 -8.11 -11.48 16.49
CA THR A 83 -8.22 -12.80 15.86
C THR A 83 -7.14 -13.79 16.26
N CYS A 84 -6.05 -13.35 16.88
CA CYS A 84 -4.97 -14.20 17.30
C CYS A 84 -5.17 -14.73 18.72
N SER A 85 -5.04 -16.05 18.92
CA SER A 85 -5.13 -16.70 20.24
C SER A 85 -4.02 -16.28 21.22
N HIS A 86 -2.94 -15.71 20.70
CA HIS A 86 -1.79 -15.22 21.47
C HIS A 86 -1.79 -13.69 21.66
N GLY A 87 -2.88 -13.00 21.34
CA GLY A 87 -2.97 -11.56 21.28
C GLY A 87 -2.61 -11.04 19.89
N PHE A 88 -2.12 -9.79 19.80
CA PHE A 88 -1.64 -9.26 18.54
C PHE A 88 -0.26 -9.82 18.20
N ILE A 89 -0.08 -10.17 16.94
CA ILE A 89 1.26 -10.41 16.40
C ILE A 89 2.01 -9.10 16.22
N SER A 90 3.33 -9.09 16.36
CA SER A 90 4.15 -7.90 16.21
C SER A 90 4.05 -7.29 14.80
N ALA A 91 3.82 -8.14 13.82
CA ALA A 91 3.61 -7.76 12.41
C ALA A 91 2.42 -6.82 12.18
N ASP A 92 1.40 -6.85 13.05
CA ASP A 92 0.25 -5.93 13.03
C ASP A 92 0.55 -4.57 13.69
N LEU A 93 1.78 -4.37 14.18
CA LEU A 93 2.22 -3.15 14.84
C LEU A 93 1.38 -2.79 16.07
N ALA A 94 0.89 -3.80 16.78
CA ALA A 94 0.13 -3.60 18.00
C ALA A 94 0.98 -2.85 19.04
N GLY A 95 0.36 -1.86 19.68
CA GLY A 95 1.04 -1.02 20.67
C GLY A 95 1.70 0.23 20.09
N LEU A 96 1.92 0.34 18.78
CA LEU A 96 2.40 1.58 18.19
C LEU A 96 1.29 2.65 18.15
N PRO A 97 1.62 3.93 18.33
CA PRO A 97 0.66 5.02 18.36
C PRO A 97 -0.08 5.15 17.02
N ARG A 98 -1.40 5.24 17.07
CA ARG A 98 -2.33 5.45 15.95
C ARG A 98 -3.20 6.67 16.19
N PHE A 99 -3.93 7.10 15.16
CA PHE A 99 -4.97 8.11 15.30
C PHE A 99 -6.15 7.59 16.10
N GLU A 100 -6.87 8.48 16.77
CA GLU A 100 -7.98 8.12 17.65
C GLU A 100 -9.15 7.51 16.87
N ARG A 101 -9.48 8.10 15.72
CA ARG A 101 -10.63 7.72 14.88
C ARG A 101 -10.30 7.91 13.40
N SER A 102 -11.11 7.29 12.58
CA SER A 102 -11.16 7.55 11.14
C SER A 102 -12.60 7.54 10.62
N SER A 103 -12.78 8.20 9.50
CA SER A 103 -13.99 8.11 8.69
C SER A 103 -13.62 7.81 7.25
N PHE A 104 -14.34 6.88 6.64
CA PHE A 104 -14.06 6.33 5.33
C PHE A 104 -15.19 6.67 4.37
N SER A 105 -14.86 7.06 3.15
CA SER A 105 -15.82 7.20 2.06
C SER A 105 -15.18 6.79 0.73
N ALA A 106 -15.98 6.28 -0.19
CA ALA A 106 -15.51 5.89 -1.51
C ALA A 106 -16.45 6.37 -2.59
N ALA A 107 -15.89 6.99 -3.62
CA ALA A 107 -16.57 7.33 -4.86
C ALA A 107 -15.74 6.79 -6.03
N TYR A 108 -16.06 5.60 -6.49
CA TYR A 108 -15.26 4.85 -7.45
C TYR A 108 -14.76 5.71 -8.62
N PRO A 109 -13.46 5.69 -8.95
CA PRO A 109 -12.40 4.81 -8.40
C PRO A 109 -11.58 5.43 -7.25
N PHE A 110 -12.10 6.39 -6.52
CA PHE A 110 -11.43 7.09 -5.42
C PHE A 110 -11.92 6.60 -4.05
N VAL A 111 -10.98 6.44 -3.12
CA VAL A 111 -11.24 6.21 -1.70
C VAL A 111 -10.62 7.31 -0.86
N ASN A 112 -11.31 7.73 0.19
CA ASN A 112 -10.85 8.72 1.15
C ASN A 112 -10.98 8.20 2.56
N VAL A 113 -9.93 8.40 3.38
CA VAL A 113 -9.95 8.10 4.81
C VAL A 113 -9.43 9.31 5.57
N ALA A 114 -10.29 9.95 6.35
CA ALA A 114 -9.87 11.00 7.25
C ALA A 114 -9.42 10.38 8.58
N LEU A 115 -8.23 10.74 9.04
CA LEU A 115 -7.63 10.32 10.31
C LEU A 115 -7.67 11.48 11.29
N GLU A 116 -8.31 11.28 12.43
CA GLU A 116 -8.55 12.31 13.43
C GLU A 116 -8.02 11.90 14.82
N ASP A 117 -7.32 12.84 15.46
CA ASP A 117 -6.92 12.72 16.86
C ASP A 117 -7.06 14.11 17.52
N SER A 118 -7.97 14.21 18.48
CA SER A 118 -8.28 15.49 19.15
C SER A 118 -7.10 16.07 19.94
N LYS A 119 -6.06 15.27 20.19
CA LYS A 119 -4.87 15.65 20.94
C LYS A 119 -3.73 16.17 20.06
N LEU A 120 -3.88 16.07 18.73
CA LEU A 120 -2.85 16.46 17.80
C LEU A 120 -3.18 17.81 17.14
N PRO A 121 -2.18 18.67 16.91
CA PRO A 121 -2.34 19.94 16.20
C PRO A 121 -2.34 19.75 14.68
N LEU A 122 -2.70 18.57 14.19
CA LEU A 122 -2.75 18.23 12.77
C LEU A 122 -3.87 17.25 12.48
N SER A 123 -4.29 17.18 11.24
CA SER A 123 -5.19 16.17 10.72
C SER A 123 -4.63 15.59 9.41
N VAL A 124 -4.99 14.35 9.12
CA VAL A 124 -4.50 13.65 7.92
C VAL A 124 -5.67 13.11 7.12
N GLU A 125 -5.61 13.25 5.82
CA GLU A 125 -6.55 12.65 4.87
C GLU A 125 -5.76 11.78 3.89
N LEU A 126 -6.11 10.51 3.79
CA LEU A 126 -5.70 9.62 2.72
C LEU A 126 -6.67 9.77 1.56
N GLU A 127 -6.18 10.05 0.36
CA GLU A 127 -6.86 9.80 -0.91
C GLU A 127 -6.07 8.74 -1.67
N ALA A 128 -6.74 7.69 -2.14
CA ALA A 128 -6.11 6.73 -3.03
C ALA A 128 -7.02 6.35 -4.19
N PHE A 129 -6.43 6.03 -5.35
CA PHE A 129 -7.19 5.61 -6.51
C PHE A 129 -6.33 4.80 -7.49
N THR A 130 -7.00 3.98 -8.30
CA THR A 130 -6.45 3.42 -9.53
C THR A 130 -7.18 4.06 -10.72
N PRO A 131 -6.49 4.46 -11.81
CA PRO A 131 -7.16 5.03 -12.97
C PRO A 131 -8.24 4.11 -13.51
N PHE A 132 -9.42 4.68 -13.78
CA PHE A 132 -10.51 3.99 -14.46
C PHE A 132 -11.09 4.88 -15.54
N ILE A 133 -10.98 4.42 -16.79
CA ILE A 133 -11.40 5.15 -17.99
C ILE A 133 -12.27 4.21 -18.82
N PRO A 134 -13.59 4.41 -18.87
CA PRO A 134 -14.49 3.56 -19.68
C PRO A 134 -13.97 3.40 -21.10
N LEU A 135 -14.05 2.17 -21.62
CA LEU A 135 -13.61 1.75 -22.96
C LEU A 135 -12.08 1.84 -23.20
N ASN A 136 -11.29 2.13 -22.17
CA ASN A 136 -9.84 2.10 -22.25
C ASN A 136 -9.28 1.02 -21.29
N ALA A 137 -9.26 -0.23 -21.77
CA ALA A 137 -8.81 -1.36 -20.97
C ALA A 137 -7.31 -1.27 -20.59
N LYS A 138 -6.49 -0.65 -21.44
CA LYS A 138 -5.06 -0.50 -21.18
C LYS A 138 -4.81 0.34 -19.92
N ASP A 139 -5.38 1.55 -19.87
CA ASP A 139 -5.14 2.46 -18.77
C ASP A 139 -5.99 2.12 -17.53
N SER A 140 -7.16 1.52 -17.72
CA SER A 140 -7.95 0.96 -16.62
C SER A 140 -7.38 -0.35 -16.08
N GLY A 141 -6.43 -0.98 -16.78
CA GLY A 141 -5.74 -2.21 -16.39
C GLY A 141 -4.33 -1.98 -15.84
N ILE A 142 -4.04 -0.81 -15.28
CA ILE A 142 -2.76 -0.53 -14.61
C ILE A 142 -2.71 -1.28 -13.28
N PRO A 143 -1.70 -2.15 -13.05
CA PRO A 143 -1.55 -2.89 -11.79
C PRO A 143 -0.93 -2.00 -10.70
N GLY A 144 -1.73 -1.11 -10.11
CA GLY A 144 -1.21 -0.19 -9.11
C GLY A 144 -2.20 0.89 -8.72
N ALA A 145 -1.76 1.76 -7.82
CA ALA A 145 -2.55 2.85 -7.28
C ALA A 145 -1.69 4.08 -6.97
N VAL A 146 -2.30 5.24 -7.04
CA VAL A 146 -1.80 6.50 -6.49
C VAL A 146 -2.31 6.62 -5.06
N ILE A 147 -1.42 6.96 -4.14
CA ILE A 147 -1.69 7.08 -2.70
C ILE A 147 -1.21 8.46 -2.26
N ARG A 148 -2.09 9.26 -1.72
CA ARG A 148 -1.80 10.63 -1.25
C ARG A 148 -2.21 10.79 0.20
N TYR A 149 -1.26 11.19 1.02
CA TYR A 149 -1.55 11.66 2.37
C TYR A 149 -1.48 13.17 2.40
N LYS A 150 -2.61 13.82 2.63
CA LYS A 150 -2.69 15.25 2.85
C LYS A 150 -2.63 15.52 4.35
N VAL A 151 -1.56 16.16 4.79
CA VAL A 151 -1.35 16.55 6.19
C VAL A 151 -1.64 18.02 6.33
N LYS A 152 -2.60 18.36 7.17
CA LYS A 152 -2.96 19.75 7.50
C LYS A 152 -2.40 20.10 8.87
N ASN A 153 -1.64 21.16 8.93
CA ASN A 153 -1.11 21.74 10.14
C ASN A 153 -2.14 22.72 10.72
N ASN A 154 -2.66 22.43 11.90
CA ASN A 154 -3.63 23.28 12.59
C ASN A 154 -2.96 24.20 13.65
N SER A 155 -1.62 24.24 13.68
CA SER A 155 -0.84 25.07 14.62
C SER A 155 -0.32 26.35 13.99
N GLY A 156 0.08 27.30 14.84
CA GLY A 156 0.69 28.57 14.43
C GLY A 156 2.18 28.51 14.10
N GLU A 157 2.80 27.32 14.11
CA GLU A 157 4.20 27.12 13.78
C GLU A 157 4.34 26.20 12.57
N ALA A 158 5.39 26.36 11.76
CA ALA A 158 5.69 25.42 10.69
C ALA A 158 6.09 24.06 11.26
N LEU A 159 5.73 22.97 10.57
CA LEU A 159 6.10 21.61 10.91
C LEU A 159 7.05 21.06 9.84
N GLU A 160 8.16 20.50 10.28
CA GLU A 160 8.87 19.49 9.47
C GLU A 160 8.09 18.19 9.58
N ALA A 161 7.83 17.55 8.46
CA ALA A 161 7.03 16.33 8.43
C ALA A 161 7.60 15.32 7.42
N THR A 162 7.54 14.06 7.80
CA THR A 162 7.85 12.92 6.92
C THR A 162 6.68 11.94 6.96
N VAL A 163 6.23 11.55 5.77
CA VAL A 163 5.36 10.38 5.62
C VAL A 163 6.20 9.26 5.03
N ALA A 164 6.28 8.15 5.72
CA ALA A 164 7.05 6.98 5.31
C ALA A 164 6.13 5.79 5.03
N SER A 165 6.29 5.17 3.86
CA SER A 165 5.75 3.85 3.54
C SER A 165 6.71 2.78 4.02
N SER A 166 6.19 1.65 4.48
CA SER A 166 6.92 0.43 4.73
C SER A 166 6.22 -0.70 4.02
N VAL A 167 6.97 -1.53 3.29
CA VAL A 167 6.40 -2.66 2.53
C VAL A 167 7.29 -3.88 2.66
N ALA A 168 6.67 -5.02 2.98
CA ALA A 168 7.33 -6.31 2.95
C ALA A 168 7.51 -6.81 1.51
N ASN A 169 8.69 -7.35 1.20
CA ASN A 169 8.91 -8.01 -0.09
C ASN A 169 8.19 -9.37 -0.11
N ALA A 170 7.03 -9.40 -0.74
CA ALA A 170 6.20 -10.59 -0.88
C ALA A 170 6.38 -11.30 -2.23
N VAL A 171 7.38 -10.93 -3.04
CA VAL A 171 7.68 -11.64 -4.30
C VAL A 171 8.12 -13.06 -3.97
N GLY A 172 7.51 -14.05 -4.62
CA GLY A 172 7.68 -15.44 -4.26
C GLY A 172 6.78 -15.93 -3.11
N PHE A 173 5.67 -15.23 -2.84
CA PHE A 173 4.72 -15.58 -1.79
C PHE A 173 4.40 -17.07 -1.74
N ASN A 174 4.53 -17.68 -0.56
CA ASN A 174 4.37 -19.11 -0.33
C ASN A 174 3.52 -19.43 0.92
N GLY A 175 2.60 -18.51 1.28
CA GLY A 175 1.73 -18.67 2.46
C GLY A 175 2.31 -18.06 3.73
N TYR A 176 1.91 -18.62 4.86
CA TYR A 176 2.30 -18.18 6.20
C TYR A 176 2.77 -19.36 7.04
N ASP A 177 3.62 -19.11 8.01
CA ASP A 177 3.98 -20.08 9.02
C ASP A 177 2.94 -20.17 10.16
N LEU A 178 3.23 -20.97 11.18
CA LEU A 178 2.34 -21.16 12.34
C LEU A 178 2.15 -19.89 13.19
N PHE A 179 2.95 -18.88 12.98
CA PHE A 179 2.94 -17.60 13.70
C PHE A 179 2.47 -16.44 12.82
N ASP A 180 1.83 -16.75 11.68
CA ASP A 180 1.38 -15.79 10.67
C ASP A 180 2.52 -14.95 10.03
N ASN A 181 3.77 -15.42 10.09
CA ASN A 181 4.83 -14.79 9.35
C ASN A 181 4.72 -15.13 7.86
N LEU A 182 4.92 -14.12 7.02
CA LEU A 182 4.92 -14.29 5.57
C LEU A 182 6.08 -15.19 5.14
N LEU A 183 5.75 -16.24 4.41
CA LEU A 183 6.74 -17.11 3.76
C LEU A 183 6.92 -16.71 2.30
N VAL A 184 8.16 -16.58 1.86
CA VAL A 184 8.52 -16.31 0.48
C VAL A 184 9.54 -17.31 -0.03
N LYS A 185 9.48 -17.62 -1.32
CA LYS A 185 10.53 -18.39 -1.99
C LYS A 185 11.74 -17.47 -2.17
N ARG A 186 12.91 -17.94 -1.82
CA ARG A 186 14.14 -17.13 -1.74
C ARG A 186 15.09 -17.40 -2.89
N PRO A 187 16.06 -16.50 -3.08
CA PRO A 187 16.29 -15.22 -2.40
C PRO A 187 15.33 -14.11 -2.85
N VAL A 188 15.09 -13.13 -1.99
CA VAL A 188 14.38 -11.89 -2.33
C VAL A 188 15.36 -10.71 -2.27
N LYS A 189 15.07 -9.65 -3.03
CA LYS A 189 15.91 -8.46 -3.12
C LYS A 189 15.07 -7.19 -3.09
N ASN A 190 15.43 -6.27 -2.21
CA ASN A 190 14.98 -4.89 -2.26
C ASN A 190 16.06 -4.05 -2.93
N GLN A 191 15.67 -3.05 -3.71
CA GLN A 191 16.60 -2.16 -4.38
C GLN A 191 16.05 -0.74 -4.45
N TYR A 192 16.80 0.22 -3.94
CA TYR A 192 16.50 1.63 -4.16
C TYR A 192 16.89 2.04 -5.58
N LEU A 193 15.99 2.76 -6.23
CA LEU A 193 16.20 3.34 -7.56
C LEU A 193 15.90 4.84 -7.52
N ASP A 194 16.73 5.63 -8.19
CA ASP A 194 16.53 7.05 -8.49
C ASP A 194 16.74 7.23 -9.98
N GLN A 195 15.67 7.08 -10.73
CA GLN A 195 15.71 7.15 -12.19
C GLN A 195 14.33 7.50 -12.78
N ASP A 196 14.30 7.97 -14.00
CA ASP A 196 13.06 8.33 -14.72
C ASP A 196 12.17 9.34 -13.98
N GLN A 197 12.76 10.26 -13.21
CA GLN A 197 12.10 11.24 -12.34
C GLN A 197 11.35 10.61 -11.15
N MET A 198 11.64 9.36 -10.85
CA MET A 198 11.05 8.62 -9.73
C MET A 198 12.14 8.13 -8.80
N LYS A 199 11.82 8.16 -7.50
CA LYS A 199 12.64 7.61 -6.42
C LYS A 199 11.82 6.58 -5.67
N GLY A 200 12.40 5.43 -5.36
CA GLY A 200 11.62 4.39 -4.70
C GLY A 200 12.32 3.06 -4.54
N LEU A 201 11.57 2.10 -4.06
CA LEU A 201 12.01 0.74 -3.81
C LEU A 201 11.36 -0.22 -4.81
N LEU A 202 12.20 -1.03 -5.44
CA LEU A 202 11.80 -2.16 -6.27
C LEU A 202 12.09 -3.46 -5.53
N TYR A 203 11.06 -4.28 -5.39
CA TYR A 203 11.07 -5.58 -4.71
C TYR A 203 11.01 -6.69 -5.74
N THR A 204 11.95 -7.63 -5.69
CA THR A 204 12.07 -8.75 -6.63
C THR A 204 12.52 -10.01 -5.93
N SER A 205 12.51 -11.13 -6.67
CA SER A 205 13.16 -12.37 -6.29
C SER A 205 13.94 -12.91 -7.49
N PRO A 206 15.27 -12.81 -7.51
CA PRO A 206 16.07 -13.01 -8.72
C PRO A 206 16.20 -14.47 -9.16
N GLU A 207 15.89 -15.45 -8.32
CA GLU A 207 16.09 -16.88 -8.59
C GLU A 207 14.78 -17.66 -8.79
N LEU A 208 13.63 -16.97 -8.82
CA LEU A 208 12.37 -17.64 -9.12
C LEU A 208 12.32 -18.10 -10.58
N ALA A 209 11.71 -19.26 -10.79
CA ALA A 209 11.46 -19.76 -12.14
C ALA A 209 10.60 -18.78 -12.94
N GLU A 210 10.87 -18.64 -14.24
CA GLU A 210 10.15 -17.69 -15.09
C GLU A 210 8.65 -17.98 -15.16
N ASP A 211 8.23 -19.25 -15.02
CA ASP A 211 6.85 -19.70 -15.03
C ASP A 211 6.19 -19.74 -13.63
N ASP A 212 6.88 -19.32 -12.57
CA ASP A 212 6.27 -19.24 -11.25
C ASP A 212 5.26 -18.07 -11.22
N PHE A 213 4.03 -18.35 -10.77
CA PHE A 213 2.97 -17.31 -10.70
C PHE A 213 3.23 -16.23 -9.65
N THR A 214 4.14 -16.49 -8.70
CA THR A 214 4.59 -15.51 -7.71
C THR A 214 5.89 -14.80 -8.13
N ASN A 215 6.42 -15.14 -9.33
CA ASN A 215 7.53 -14.41 -9.92
C ASN A 215 7.03 -13.10 -10.53
N GLY A 216 7.65 -12.02 -10.10
CA GLY A 216 7.25 -10.68 -10.53
C GLY A 216 8.00 -9.60 -9.77
N SER A 217 7.33 -8.49 -9.54
CA SER A 217 7.87 -7.37 -8.79
C SER A 217 6.78 -6.54 -8.11
N ILE A 218 7.16 -5.83 -7.06
CA ILE A 218 6.37 -4.78 -6.41
C ILE A 218 7.24 -3.52 -6.41
N ALA A 219 6.65 -2.34 -6.53
CA ALA A 219 7.37 -1.08 -6.36
C ALA A 219 6.56 -0.08 -5.56
N VAL A 220 7.25 0.65 -4.68
CA VAL A 220 6.73 1.84 -4.00
C VAL A 220 7.65 2.98 -4.35
N MET A 221 7.09 4.04 -4.91
CA MET A 221 7.89 5.14 -5.45
C MET A 221 7.17 6.48 -5.32
N THR A 222 7.92 7.53 -5.52
CA THR A 222 7.45 8.92 -5.50
C THR A 222 8.20 9.77 -6.53
N GLY A 223 7.53 10.80 -7.04
CA GLY A 223 8.17 11.87 -7.83
C GLY A 223 8.73 13.01 -7.00
N GLU A 224 8.70 12.91 -5.68
CA GLU A 224 9.15 13.98 -4.77
C GLU A 224 10.68 14.02 -4.64
N ASP A 225 11.23 15.23 -4.54
CA ASP A 225 12.68 15.42 -4.52
C ASP A 225 13.31 15.04 -3.17
N SER A 226 12.65 15.38 -2.06
CA SER A 226 13.19 15.15 -0.71
C SER A 226 12.67 13.83 -0.16
N VAL A 227 13.52 12.81 -0.22
CA VAL A 227 13.21 11.47 0.28
C VAL A 227 14.23 11.01 1.31
N THR A 228 13.83 10.03 2.11
CA THR A 228 14.68 9.25 3.00
C THR A 228 14.34 7.77 2.81
N VAL A 229 15.33 6.89 2.85
CA VAL A 229 15.16 5.50 2.40
C VAL A 229 15.91 4.55 3.30
N LYS A 230 15.23 3.45 3.67
CA LYS A 230 15.85 2.27 4.24
C LYS A 230 15.51 1.10 3.31
N GLU A 231 16.48 0.68 2.48
CA GLU A 231 16.25 -0.41 1.52
C GLU A 231 15.81 -1.69 2.20
N GLU A 232 16.35 -1.91 3.39
CA GLU A 232 16.14 -3.12 4.14
C GLU A 232 16.25 -2.85 5.64
N TRP A 233 15.26 -3.31 6.40
CA TRP A 233 15.34 -3.29 7.86
C TRP A 233 16.35 -4.31 8.36
N LEU A 234 16.96 -4.04 9.50
CA LEU A 234 17.73 -5.06 10.20
C LEU A 234 16.80 -6.22 10.52
N SER A 235 17.20 -7.39 10.06
CA SER A 235 16.49 -8.64 10.29
C SER A 235 17.21 -9.37 11.43
N GLY A 236 16.55 -9.43 12.59
CA GLY A 236 17.02 -10.18 13.75
C GLY A 236 16.18 -11.43 14.03
N ALA A 237 16.56 -12.18 15.05
CA ALA A 237 15.73 -13.25 15.58
C ALA A 237 14.52 -12.64 16.33
N TRP A 238 13.39 -13.31 16.31
CA TRP A 238 12.24 -12.97 17.14
C TRP A 238 11.55 -11.63 16.82
N TRP A 239 11.51 -11.24 15.53
CA TRP A 239 10.71 -10.09 15.06
C TRP A 239 11.11 -8.71 15.62
N ASP A 240 12.38 -8.50 15.85
CA ASP A 240 12.92 -7.25 16.38
C ASP A 240 13.13 -6.15 15.31
N GLY A 241 12.93 -6.45 14.04
CA GLY A 241 13.09 -5.51 12.94
C GLY A 241 12.24 -4.24 13.05
N ILE A 242 11.08 -4.30 13.72
CA ILE A 242 10.26 -3.11 13.97
C ILE A 242 10.98 -2.07 14.84
N HIS A 243 11.85 -2.48 15.74
CA HIS A 243 12.66 -1.57 16.54
C HIS A 243 13.62 -0.77 15.68
N ASP A 244 14.28 -1.42 14.71
CA ASP A 244 15.17 -0.75 13.77
C ASP A 244 14.46 0.38 12.99
N PHE A 245 13.23 0.15 12.56
CA PHE A 245 12.43 1.18 11.91
C PHE A 245 11.94 2.24 12.90
N TRP A 246 11.33 1.81 14.00
CA TRP A 246 10.61 2.73 14.87
C TRP A 246 11.52 3.65 15.67
N ASP A 247 12.60 3.12 16.22
CA ASP A 247 13.55 3.91 16.99
C ASP A 247 14.23 4.96 16.11
N ASP A 248 14.68 4.56 14.92
CA ASP A 248 15.26 5.42 13.91
C ASP A 248 14.26 6.52 13.45
N PHE A 249 13.12 6.11 12.90
CA PHE A 249 12.12 7.03 12.36
C PHE A 249 11.51 7.96 13.42
N SER A 250 11.32 7.50 14.64
CA SER A 250 10.72 8.31 15.70
C SER A 250 11.65 9.40 16.25
N GLU A 251 12.96 9.26 16.10
CA GLU A 251 13.95 10.23 16.59
C GLU A 251 13.90 11.52 15.79
N ASP A 252 14.02 11.45 14.47
CA ASP A 252 14.16 12.66 13.63
C ASP A 252 13.33 12.65 12.34
N GLY A 253 12.55 11.58 12.07
CA GLY A 253 11.75 11.42 10.86
C GLY A 253 12.55 11.05 9.63
N ARG A 254 13.78 10.59 9.81
CA ARG A 254 14.64 10.07 8.73
C ARG A 254 14.75 8.56 8.84
N LEU A 255 15.22 7.96 7.79
CA LEU A 255 15.47 6.54 7.69
C LEU A 255 16.94 6.36 7.40
N GLU A 256 17.68 5.85 8.37
CA GLU A 256 19.10 5.59 8.23
C GLU A 256 19.33 4.19 7.64
N PHE A 257 20.30 4.12 6.75
CA PHE A 257 20.68 2.88 6.12
C PHE A 257 21.98 2.36 6.74
N HIS A 258 21.89 1.24 7.42
CA HIS A 258 23.03 0.57 8.06
C HIS A 258 23.80 -0.32 7.07
N SER A 259 24.60 0.31 6.20
CA SER A 259 25.38 -0.41 5.17
C SER A 259 26.32 -1.48 5.73
N GLU A 260 26.77 -1.34 6.97
CA GLU A 260 27.62 -2.29 7.66
C GLU A 260 26.97 -3.65 7.94
N PHE A 261 25.62 -3.71 7.88
CA PHE A 261 24.86 -4.93 8.06
C PHE A 261 24.38 -5.56 6.74
N GLN A 262 24.57 -4.86 5.61
CA GLN A 262 24.21 -5.40 4.30
C GLN A 262 24.93 -6.71 4.01
N GLY A 263 24.20 -7.68 3.51
CA GLY A 263 24.73 -8.98 3.05
C GLY A 263 25.27 -9.86 4.18
N LYS A 264 25.11 -9.49 5.45
CA LYS A 264 25.28 -10.46 6.54
C LYS A 264 24.06 -11.35 6.53
N GLU A 265 24.20 -12.53 5.92
CA GLU A 265 23.22 -13.59 6.08
C GLU A 265 22.91 -13.77 7.58
N SER A 266 21.68 -13.58 7.97
CA SER A 266 21.22 -14.00 9.28
C SER A 266 21.53 -15.48 9.40
N LYS A 267 22.36 -15.87 10.32
CA LYS A 267 22.63 -17.29 10.62
C LYS A 267 21.45 -18.01 11.27
N PHE A 268 20.37 -17.26 11.48
CA PHE A 268 19.15 -17.77 12.09
C PHE A 268 18.14 -18.09 11.01
N ASN A 269 17.63 -19.28 11.08
CA ASN A 269 16.61 -19.97 10.30
C ASN A 269 15.83 -19.15 9.27
N ASP A 270 15.64 -19.78 8.15
CA ASP A 270 14.90 -19.36 6.96
C ASP A 270 13.50 -18.75 7.18
N LEU A 271 12.94 -18.78 8.36
CA LEU A 271 11.59 -18.33 8.67
C LEU A 271 11.47 -16.83 9.01
N SER A 272 12.57 -16.17 9.38
CA SER A 272 12.56 -14.75 9.84
C SER A 272 13.13 -13.75 8.83
N ASP A 273 13.41 -14.18 7.62
CA ASP A 273 14.15 -13.39 6.62
C ASP A 273 13.24 -12.60 5.70
N LEU A 274 12.19 -12.07 6.26
CA LEU A 274 11.32 -11.15 5.55
C LEU A 274 12.06 -9.83 5.31
N ARG A 275 12.25 -9.48 4.03
CA ARG A 275 12.89 -8.23 3.63
C ARG A 275 11.86 -7.12 3.58
N ILE A 276 12.02 -6.13 4.45
CA ILE A 276 11.12 -4.98 4.53
C ILE A 276 11.90 -3.75 4.12
N GLY A 277 11.34 -2.94 3.24
CA GLY A 277 11.92 -1.68 2.83
C GLY A 277 11.01 -0.50 3.16
N SER A 278 11.59 0.66 3.43
CA SER A 278 10.85 1.88 3.74
C SER A 278 11.31 3.07 2.91
N LEU A 279 10.34 3.85 2.43
CA LEU A 279 10.53 5.09 1.66
C LEU A 279 9.77 6.23 2.33
N GLY A 280 10.45 7.26 2.76
CA GLY A 280 9.86 8.46 3.33
C GLY A 280 9.95 9.67 2.40
N VAL A 281 8.89 10.46 2.34
CA VAL A 281 8.84 11.77 1.70
C VAL A 281 8.85 12.85 2.77
N CYS A 282 9.73 13.83 2.64
CA CYS A 282 9.98 14.87 3.64
C CYS A 282 9.52 16.24 3.13
N LYS A 283 8.74 16.96 3.90
CA LYS A 283 8.23 18.29 3.57
C LYS A 283 8.13 19.20 4.78
N THR A 284 8.22 20.51 4.54
CA THR A 284 7.86 21.52 5.54
C THR A 284 6.42 21.95 5.30
N ILE A 285 5.59 21.91 6.34
CA ILE A 285 4.19 22.35 6.30
C ILE A 285 4.07 23.70 6.99
N PRO A 286 3.70 24.77 6.28
CA PRO A 286 3.54 26.10 6.89
C PRO A 286 2.54 26.11 8.03
N ALA A 287 2.64 27.10 8.92
CA ALA A 287 1.63 27.36 9.93
C ALA A 287 0.24 27.50 9.27
N TYR A 288 -0.75 26.77 9.80
CA TYR A 288 -2.12 26.69 9.26
C TYR A 288 -2.22 26.25 7.80
N GLY A 289 -1.12 25.71 7.22
CA GLY A 289 -1.04 25.22 5.86
C GLY A 289 -1.27 23.71 5.75
N GLU A 290 -1.08 23.20 4.55
CA GLU A 290 -1.16 21.76 4.25
C GLU A 290 -0.07 21.34 3.26
N ALA A 291 0.28 20.06 3.28
CA ALA A 291 1.14 19.44 2.28
C ALA A 291 0.59 18.07 1.89
N VAL A 292 0.80 17.71 0.63
CA VAL A 292 0.45 16.38 0.09
C VAL A 292 1.72 15.57 -0.09
N PHE A 293 1.70 14.35 0.40
CA PHE A 293 2.76 13.36 0.26
C PHE A 293 2.25 12.28 -0.67
N GLU A 294 2.80 12.23 -1.89
CA GLU A 294 2.33 11.33 -2.95
C GLU A 294 3.24 10.13 -3.11
N PHE A 295 2.62 8.96 -3.18
CA PHE A 295 3.26 7.69 -3.47
C PHE A 295 2.53 6.98 -4.60
N ILE A 296 3.26 6.17 -5.34
CA ILE A 296 2.73 5.23 -6.32
C ILE A 296 3.13 3.83 -5.87
N LEU A 297 2.13 2.97 -5.67
CA LEU A 297 2.29 1.55 -5.41
C LEU A 297 1.92 0.78 -6.67
N THR A 298 2.80 -0.07 -7.17
CA THR A 298 2.55 -0.91 -8.33
C THR A 298 3.03 -2.33 -8.10
N TRP A 299 2.46 -3.26 -8.84
CA TRP A 299 2.88 -4.65 -8.84
C TRP A 299 2.89 -5.20 -10.28
N TYR A 300 3.62 -6.29 -10.47
CA TYR A 300 3.71 -6.95 -11.76
C TYR A 300 3.92 -8.45 -11.52
N PHE A 301 2.88 -9.23 -11.75
CA PHE A 301 2.89 -10.70 -11.68
C PHE A 301 2.28 -11.23 -12.98
N PRO A 302 3.10 -11.42 -14.02
CA PRO A 302 2.60 -11.69 -15.36
C PRO A 302 1.94 -13.06 -15.50
N ASN A 303 2.35 -14.00 -14.67
CA ASN A 303 1.93 -15.39 -14.77
C ASN A 303 0.65 -15.66 -13.98
N ARG A 304 -0.33 -16.27 -14.63
CA ARG A 304 -1.56 -16.72 -14.00
C ARG A 304 -1.77 -18.20 -14.25
N PRO A 305 -1.97 -19.02 -13.20
CA PRO A 305 -2.35 -20.42 -13.42
C PRO A 305 -3.72 -20.48 -14.11
N LYS A 306 -3.81 -21.25 -15.20
CA LYS A 306 -5.03 -21.35 -16.02
C LYS A 306 -6.24 -21.87 -15.25
N TYR A 307 -6.01 -22.66 -14.23
CA TYR A 307 -7.05 -23.24 -13.37
C TYR A 307 -6.83 -22.90 -11.92
N TRP A 308 -7.85 -22.38 -11.32
CA TRP A 308 -7.93 -22.06 -9.91
C TRP A 308 -7.41 -23.20 -9.03
N GLY A 309 -6.32 -22.96 -8.32
CA GLY A 309 -5.80 -23.86 -7.29
C GLY A 309 -5.49 -25.28 -7.73
N GLY A 310 -5.44 -25.56 -9.03
CA GLY A 310 -5.18 -26.91 -9.55
C GLY A 310 -6.27 -27.95 -9.23
N HIS A 311 -7.42 -27.52 -8.76
CA HIS A 311 -8.48 -28.44 -8.29
C HIS A 311 -9.49 -28.84 -9.36
N VAL A 312 -9.50 -28.20 -10.52
CA VAL A 312 -10.63 -28.31 -11.46
C VAL A 312 -10.49 -29.50 -12.42
N CYS A 313 -9.29 -30.04 -12.63
CA CYS A 313 -9.12 -31.22 -13.47
C CYS A 313 -8.04 -32.17 -12.94
N PRO A 314 -8.44 -33.35 -12.38
CA PRO A 314 -7.47 -34.36 -11.91
C PRO A 314 -6.47 -34.82 -12.98
N GLU A 315 -6.87 -34.75 -14.24
CA GLU A 315 -6.07 -35.22 -15.38
C GLU A 315 -4.94 -34.25 -15.75
N ASN A 316 -5.07 -32.96 -15.36
CA ASN A 316 -4.08 -31.91 -15.68
C ASN A 316 -3.24 -31.45 -14.46
N ARG A 317 -3.31 -32.17 -13.35
CA ARG A 317 -2.55 -31.79 -12.11
C ARG A 317 -1.03 -31.65 -12.35
N ASN A 318 -0.50 -32.22 -13.39
CA ASN A 318 0.94 -32.21 -13.70
C ASN A 318 1.32 -31.23 -14.83
N LYS A 319 0.35 -30.55 -15.45
CA LYS A 319 0.62 -29.51 -16.45
C LYS A 319 0.15 -28.20 -15.89
N LYS A 320 1.07 -27.44 -15.34
CA LYS A 320 0.87 -26.01 -15.06
C LYS A 320 0.76 -25.29 -16.41
N GLU A 321 -0.43 -25.16 -16.94
CA GLU A 321 -0.66 -24.23 -18.03
C GLU A 321 -0.68 -22.81 -17.42
N ILE A 322 0.29 -22.01 -17.79
CA ILE A 322 0.41 -20.62 -17.40
C ILE A 322 -0.13 -19.75 -18.51
N GLU A 323 -1.02 -18.85 -18.20
CA GLU A 323 -1.46 -17.77 -19.06
C GLU A 323 -0.82 -16.44 -18.58
N HIS A 324 -0.59 -15.52 -19.49
CA HIS A 324 -0.10 -14.21 -19.13
C HIS A 324 -1.26 -13.25 -18.90
N ASN A 325 -1.16 -12.45 -17.86
CA ASN A 325 -2.10 -11.37 -17.62
C ASN A 325 -2.00 -10.32 -18.74
N TYR A 326 -3.14 -9.74 -19.13
CA TYR A 326 -3.21 -8.75 -20.22
C TYR A 326 -2.27 -7.57 -20.02
N TYR A 327 -2.14 -7.07 -18.80
CA TYR A 327 -1.24 -5.97 -18.51
C TYR A 327 0.24 -6.31 -18.75
N ALA A 328 0.63 -7.58 -18.77
CA ALA A 328 2.01 -7.98 -19.01
C ALA A 328 2.52 -7.61 -20.42
N ASP A 329 1.62 -7.32 -21.35
CA ASP A 329 1.98 -6.95 -22.73
C ASP A 329 2.46 -5.49 -22.85
N PHE A 330 2.26 -4.64 -21.84
CA PHE A 330 2.53 -3.19 -21.96
C PHE A 330 3.79 -2.71 -21.23
N GLN A 331 4.14 -3.34 -20.11
CA GLN A 331 5.32 -2.99 -19.31
C GLN A 331 6.03 -4.29 -18.88
N LYS A 332 7.27 -4.15 -18.37
CA LYS A 332 8.12 -5.32 -18.06
C LYS A 332 8.18 -5.65 -16.58
N ASN A 333 7.88 -4.70 -15.72
CA ASN A 333 7.97 -4.82 -14.27
C ASN A 333 7.12 -3.74 -13.57
N ALA A 334 7.06 -3.80 -12.24
CA ALA A 334 6.31 -2.84 -11.44
C ALA A 334 6.88 -1.41 -11.55
N TRP A 335 8.19 -1.24 -11.65
CA TRP A 335 8.82 0.07 -11.79
C TRP A 335 8.35 0.78 -13.06
N ASP A 336 8.39 0.08 -14.20
CA ASP A 336 7.97 0.64 -15.48
C ASP A 336 6.49 1.09 -15.45
N TYR A 337 5.63 0.33 -14.74
CA TYR A 337 4.24 0.73 -14.51
C TYR A 337 4.12 1.99 -13.68
N GLY A 338 4.92 2.12 -12.63
CA GLY A 338 4.93 3.32 -11.80
C GLY A 338 5.38 4.56 -12.58
N VAL A 339 6.42 4.43 -13.39
CA VAL A 339 6.90 5.50 -14.29
C VAL A 339 5.83 5.88 -15.32
N TYR A 340 5.15 4.89 -15.91
CA TYR A 340 4.04 5.14 -16.84
C TYR A 340 2.90 5.89 -16.16
N LEU A 341 2.48 5.43 -14.98
CA LEU A 341 1.41 6.06 -14.20
C LEU A 341 1.77 7.50 -13.83
N TYR A 342 2.98 7.75 -13.36
CA TYR A 342 3.46 9.08 -13.00
C TYR A 342 3.48 10.04 -14.22
N LYS A 343 4.08 9.61 -15.32
CA LYS A 343 4.18 10.45 -16.55
C LYS A 343 2.82 10.81 -17.14
N ASN A 344 1.80 10.01 -16.91
CA ASN A 344 0.45 10.23 -17.45
C ASN A 344 -0.57 10.62 -16.35
N LEU A 345 -0.10 10.86 -15.10
CA LEU A 345 -0.96 11.00 -13.93
C LEU A 345 -2.06 12.05 -14.10
N GLU A 346 -1.72 13.26 -14.56
CA GLU A 346 -2.68 14.35 -14.74
C GLU A 346 -3.84 13.96 -15.67
N SER A 347 -3.52 13.34 -16.80
CA SER A 347 -4.53 12.94 -17.80
C SER A 347 -5.37 11.76 -17.32
N LEU A 348 -4.75 10.77 -16.67
CA LEU A 348 -5.42 9.58 -16.13
C LEU A 348 -6.36 9.95 -14.97
N GLU A 349 -5.89 10.80 -14.06
CA GLU A 349 -6.71 11.29 -12.96
C GLU A 349 -7.88 12.13 -13.45
N LYS A 350 -7.65 13.08 -14.38
CA LYS A 350 -8.69 13.90 -14.95
C LYS A 350 -9.79 13.05 -15.61
N ALA A 351 -9.41 12.03 -16.36
CA ALA A 351 -10.37 11.13 -17.01
C ALA A 351 -11.16 10.31 -15.98
N SER A 352 -10.49 9.80 -14.95
CA SER A 352 -11.12 9.05 -13.85
C SER A 352 -12.10 9.93 -13.06
N ARG A 353 -11.71 11.17 -12.72
CA ARG A 353 -12.60 12.13 -12.02
C ARG A 353 -13.81 12.51 -12.90
N SER A 354 -13.62 12.61 -14.23
CA SER A 354 -14.73 12.86 -15.15
C SER A 354 -15.74 11.72 -15.15
N PHE A 355 -15.28 10.46 -15.08
CA PHE A 355 -16.15 9.31 -14.94
C PHE A 355 -16.90 9.34 -13.61
N THR A 356 -16.20 9.53 -12.49
CA THR A 356 -16.82 9.62 -11.15
C THR A 356 -17.90 10.71 -11.14
N LYS A 357 -17.56 11.88 -11.63
CA LYS A 357 -18.51 12.99 -11.70
C LYS A 357 -19.75 12.61 -12.51
N ALA A 358 -19.58 12.03 -13.70
CA ALA A 358 -20.72 11.65 -14.56
C ALA A 358 -21.59 10.57 -13.90
N LEU A 359 -21.01 9.62 -13.15
CA LEU A 359 -21.76 8.59 -12.43
C LEU A 359 -22.57 9.19 -11.27
N TYR A 360 -21.93 9.99 -10.42
CA TYR A 360 -22.55 10.52 -9.20
C TYR A 360 -23.49 11.73 -9.45
N GLU A 361 -23.32 12.46 -10.54
CA GLU A 361 -24.23 13.53 -10.98
C GLU A 361 -25.35 13.00 -11.93
N SER A 362 -25.42 11.69 -12.13
CA SER A 362 -26.49 11.09 -12.97
C SER A 362 -27.86 11.23 -12.29
N THR A 363 -28.91 11.02 -13.06
CA THR A 363 -30.30 11.04 -12.54
C THR A 363 -30.74 9.74 -11.87
N LEU A 364 -29.81 8.79 -11.68
CA LEU A 364 -30.08 7.53 -10.98
C LEU A 364 -30.26 7.79 -9.47
N PRO A 365 -31.13 7.02 -8.80
CA PRO A 365 -31.21 7.08 -7.34
C PRO A 365 -29.89 6.72 -6.66
N ASP A 366 -29.55 7.36 -5.53
CA ASP A 366 -28.30 7.19 -4.81
C ASP A 366 -27.95 5.73 -4.50
N TYR A 367 -28.94 4.91 -4.11
CA TYR A 367 -28.72 3.49 -3.83
C TYR A 367 -28.34 2.68 -5.07
N VAL A 368 -28.77 3.11 -6.27
CA VAL A 368 -28.37 2.49 -7.54
C VAL A 368 -26.94 2.87 -7.87
N ILE A 369 -26.57 4.14 -7.68
CA ILE A 369 -25.21 4.63 -7.89
C ILE A 369 -24.25 3.89 -6.96
N GLU A 370 -24.58 3.75 -5.66
CA GLU A 370 -23.78 2.99 -4.70
C GLU A 370 -23.63 1.52 -5.12
N ALA A 371 -24.72 0.87 -5.54
CA ALA A 371 -24.68 -0.51 -5.99
C ALA A 371 -23.81 -0.68 -7.23
N LEU A 372 -23.89 0.23 -8.20
CA LEU A 372 -23.04 0.21 -9.39
C LEU A 372 -21.57 0.42 -9.02
N ALA A 373 -21.27 1.47 -8.25
CA ALA A 373 -19.90 1.82 -7.86
C ALA A 373 -19.20 0.68 -7.09
N ASN A 374 -19.94 0.02 -6.17
CA ASN A 374 -19.41 -1.10 -5.39
C ASN A 374 -19.19 -2.37 -6.23
N ASN A 375 -19.93 -2.55 -7.32
CA ASN A 375 -19.77 -3.73 -8.18
C ASN A 375 -18.72 -3.54 -9.29
N ILE A 376 -18.47 -2.33 -9.74
CA ILE A 376 -17.40 -2.06 -10.74
C ILE A 376 -16.03 -2.50 -10.22
N THR A 377 -15.79 -2.39 -8.92
CA THR A 377 -14.53 -2.81 -8.30
C THR A 377 -14.25 -4.33 -8.43
N VAL A 378 -15.25 -5.13 -8.80
CA VAL A 378 -15.08 -6.59 -8.97
C VAL A 378 -14.52 -6.94 -10.34
N LEU A 379 -14.46 -6.00 -11.28
CA LEU A 379 -13.88 -6.19 -12.61
C LEU A 379 -12.36 -6.20 -12.52
#